data_5414ec021f927805d554101e35d0cd8d
#
_entry.id   5414ec021f927805d554101e35d0cd8d
#
_cell.length_a   1.000
_cell.length_b   1.000
_cell.length_c   1.000
_cell.angle_alpha   90.00
_cell.angle_beta   90.00
_cell.angle_gamma   90.00
#
_symmetry.space_group_name_H-M   'P 1'
#
loop_
_entity.id
_entity.type
_entity.pdbx_description
1 polymer ?
#
loop_
_entity_poly.entity_id
_entity_poly.type
_entity_poly.pdbx_seq_one_letter_code
_entity_poly.pdbx_strand_id
1 'polypeptide(L)'
;VHDWQTAPAICAPDRPKTTATALTIHNLQFGQDLIRRAMIECTFATTVSPTYAEEIKHHPSINVIPENESTKFKGIRNGIDNDIWDPSNDEFLPLRYDWQTCKEGKREAKLELLKRMRMDVTDFESKPIVACVTRLTEQKGVHLIKKACRYALEKGAYFVLLGSAPDDRIANDFANLANEMKSQHPGRCGFFFSYDEPLSHLIYAGADIFCVPSIFEPCGLTQMIAMRYGAVPLVRRTGGLRDTVFDVQLDPARAASYGKSCNGYNFDGEHEQDIEYALKRALGDYFDREKWNQMNLPSVGMRQDWSWTAPSERYIDLYWNARRKANRQQ
;
A
#
# COMPACT_ATOMS: atom_id res chain seq x y z
N VAL A 1 -14.78 17.19 -6.75
CA VAL A 1 -13.61 17.30 -7.67
C VAL A 1 -12.42 16.58 -7.05
N HIS A 2 -11.49 16.13 -7.89
CA HIS A 2 -10.34 15.33 -7.48
C HIS A 2 -9.06 15.94 -8.06
N ASP A 3 -8.06 16.15 -7.20
CA ASP A 3 -6.74 16.68 -7.52
C ASP A 3 -6.75 18.01 -8.32
N TRP A 4 -5.56 18.41 -8.76
CA TRP A 4 -5.33 19.66 -9.48
C TRP A 4 -6.01 19.72 -10.85
N GLN A 5 -6.23 18.58 -11.52
CA GLN A 5 -6.84 18.51 -12.85
C GLN A 5 -8.27 19.05 -12.86
N THR A 6 -9.03 18.81 -11.79
CA THR A 6 -10.43 19.23 -11.68
C THR A 6 -10.65 20.37 -10.67
N ALA A 7 -9.62 20.72 -9.89
CA ALA A 7 -9.66 21.83 -8.91
C ALA A 7 -10.18 23.16 -9.49
N PRO A 8 -9.88 23.56 -10.75
CA PRO A 8 -10.41 24.78 -11.34
C PRO A 8 -11.93 24.88 -11.37
N ALA A 9 -12.65 23.77 -11.40
CA ALA A 9 -14.12 23.78 -11.36
C ALA A 9 -14.69 24.36 -10.05
N ILE A 10 -13.93 24.30 -8.94
CA ILE A 10 -14.32 24.96 -7.68
C ILE A 10 -14.22 26.49 -7.81
N CYS A 11 -13.23 26.98 -8.54
CA CYS A 11 -12.93 28.41 -8.71
C CYS A 11 -13.57 29.02 -9.97
N ALA A 12 -14.50 28.30 -10.64
CA ALA A 12 -15.15 28.78 -11.85
C ALA A 12 -15.98 30.04 -11.54
N PRO A 13 -15.83 31.15 -12.31
CA PRO A 13 -16.50 32.42 -12.03
C PRO A 13 -18.04 32.32 -12.08
N ASP A 14 -18.56 31.45 -12.90
CA ASP A 14 -20.01 31.20 -13.12
C ASP A 14 -20.60 30.15 -12.17
N ARG A 15 -19.79 29.55 -11.31
CA ARG A 15 -20.28 28.60 -10.30
C ARG A 15 -21.19 29.30 -9.30
N PRO A 16 -22.45 28.84 -9.11
CA PRO A 16 -23.30 29.41 -8.08
C PRO A 16 -22.65 29.27 -6.69
N LYS A 17 -22.56 30.36 -5.93
CA LYS A 17 -21.94 30.37 -4.58
C LYS A 17 -22.64 29.45 -3.59
N THR A 18 -23.91 29.14 -3.83
CA THR A 18 -24.71 28.19 -3.06
C THR A 18 -24.40 26.71 -3.34
N THR A 19 -23.54 26.43 -4.35
CA THR A 19 -23.15 25.07 -4.68
C THR A 19 -22.15 24.55 -3.66
N ALA A 20 -22.52 23.51 -2.91
CA ALA A 20 -21.60 22.80 -2.04
C ALA A 20 -20.49 22.13 -2.85
N THR A 21 -19.26 22.28 -2.40
CA THR A 21 -18.09 21.72 -3.11
C THR A 21 -17.23 20.88 -2.18
N ALA A 22 -16.71 19.77 -2.69
CA ALA A 22 -15.76 18.93 -2.02
C ALA A 22 -14.53 18.70 -2.93
N LEU A 23 -13.34 18.93 -2.39
CA LEU A 23 -12.06 18.63 -3.04
C LEU A 23 -11.45 17.39 -2.40
N THR A 24 -11.08 16.39 -3.20
CA THR A 24 -10.28 15.24 -2.74
C THR A 24 -8.88 15.29 -3.34
N ILE A 25 -7.86 15.30 -2.49
CA ILE A 25 -6.45 15.34 -2.88
C ILE A 25 -5.89 13.92 -2.76
N HIS A 26 -5.56 13.30 -3.90
CA HIS A 26 -4.94 11.97 -3.92
C HIS A 26 -3.43 12.04 -3.79
N ASN A 27 -2.81 13.09 -4.39
CA ASN A 27 -1.37 13.32 -4.29
C ASN A 27 -1.07 14.81 -4.47
N LEU A 28 -0.42 15.43 -3.48
CA LEU A 28 -0.10 16.85 -3.48
C LEU A 28 1.18 17.19 -4.29
N GLN A 29 1.78 16.22 -4.96
CA GLN A 29 3.05 16.42 -5.68
C GLN A 29 2.93 17.41 -6.86
N PHE A 30 1.74 17.50 -7.48
CA PHE A 30 1.50 18.29 -8.68
C PHE A 30 0.38 19.33 -8.51
N GLY A 31 0.42 20.40 -9.30
CA GLY A 31 -0.65 21.39 -9.40
C GLY A 31 -0.98 22.14 -8.10
N GLN A 32 0.02 22.37 -7.28
CA GLN A 32 -0.12 22.90 -5.91
C GLN A 32 -0.84 24.25 -5.86
N ASP A 33 -0.63 25.16 -6.83
CA ASP A 33 -1.30 26.47 -6.89
C ASP A 33 -2.80 26.34 -7.17
N LEU A 34 -3.20 25.40 -8.05
CA LEU A 34 -4.61 25.13 -8.33
C LEU A 34 -5.31 24.49 -7.12
N ILE A 35 -4.64 23.56 -6.44
CA ILE A 35 -5.12 22.98 -5.19
C ILE A 35 -5.27 24.05 -4.13
N ARG A 36 -4.26 24.93 -3.95
CA ARG A 36 -4.31 26.05 -2.98
C ARG A 36 -5.54 26.95 -3.20
N ARG A 37 -5.81 27.34 -4.44
CA ARG A 37 -6.98 28.16 -4.77
C ARG A 37 -8.28 27.43 -4.45
N ALA A 38 -8.40 26.15 -4.85
CA ALA A 38 -9.57 25.36 -4.56
C ALA A 38 -9.76 25.10 -3.06
N MET A 39 -8.67 24.95 -2.28
CA MET A 39 -8.71 24.83 -0.82
C MET A 39 -9.33 26.05 -0.13
N ILE A 40 -9.07 27.25 -0.63
CA ILE A 40 -9.68 28.49 -0.11
C ILE A 40 -11.19 28.48 -0.34
N GLU A 41 -11.63 28.11 -1.54
CA GLU A 41 -13.01 28.26 -2.00
C GLU A 41 -13.92 27.04 -1.76
N CYS A 42 -13.37 25.85 -1.53
CA CYS A 42 -14.18 24.64 -1.32
C CYS A 42 -14.92 24.69 0.03
N THR A 43 -16.06 24.00 0.09
CA THR A 43 -16.81 23.83 1.33
C THR A 43 -16.10 22.87 2.28
N PHE A 44 -15.60 21.75 1.75
CA PHE A 44 -14.76 20.77 2.42
C PHE A 44 -13.66 20.26 1.51
N ALA A 45 -12.57 19.82 2.12
CA ALA A 45 -11.49 19.15 1.43
C ALA A 45 -11.14 17.85 2.15
N THR A 46 -10.68 16.86 1.38
CA THR A 46 -10.19 15.59 1.91
C THR A 46 -8.87 15.21 1.27
N THR A 47 -8.15 14.34 1.95
CA THR A 47 -7.12 13.51 1.33
C THR A 47 -7.35 12.05 1.68
N VAL A 48 -6.53 11.18 1.14
CA VAL A 48 -6.80 9.73 1.04
C VAL A 48 -6.31 8.90 2.22
N SER A 49 -5.83 9.53 3.29
CA SER A 49 -5.59 8.87 4.58
C SER A 49 -5.45 9.88 5.73
N PRO A 50 -5.76 9.50 6.99
CA PRO A 50 -5.60 10.37 8.15
C PRO A 50 -4.15 10.82 8.37
N THR A 51 -3.19 9.89 8.33
CA THR A 51 -1.77 10.23 8.53
C THR A 51 -1.27 11.17 7.41
N TYR A 52 -1.64 10.92 6.17
CA TYR A 52 -1.24 11.82 5.08
C TYR A 52 -1.84 13.22 5.23
N ALA A 53 -3.07 13.34 5.75
CA ALA A 53 -3.65 14.65 6.07
C ALA A 53 -2.78 15.42 7.09
N GLU A 54 -2.27 14.74 8.12
CA GLU A 54 -1.37 15.34 9.11
C GLU A 54 0.00 15.69 8.51
N GLU A 55 0.55 14.83 7.65
CA GLU A 55 1.84 15.08 6.98
C GLU A 55 1.81 16.32 6.10
N ILE A 56 0.69 16.57 5.40
CA ILE A 56 0.58 17.69 4.44
C ILE A 56 -0.10 18.95 5.01
N LYS A 57 -0.62 18.95 6.24
CA LYS A 57 -1.38 20.08 6.80
C LYS A 57 -0.56 21.39 6.85
N HIS A 58 0.74 21.31 7.00
CA HIS A 58 1.65 22.47 7.02
C HIS A 58 2.17 22.87 5.63
N HIS A 59 1.81 22.12 4.59
CA HIS A 59 2.19 22.48 3.22
C HIS A 59 1.52 23.79 2.81
N PRO A 60 2.22 24.71 2.08
CA PRO A 60 1.69 26.03 1.69
C PRO A 60 0.36 26.00 0.94
N SER A 61 0.07 24.90 0.20
CA SER A 61 -1.21 24.75 -0.50
C SER A 61 -2.36 24.33 0.43
N ILE A 62 -2.09 23.79 1.61
CA ILE A 62 -3.09 23.32 2.57
C ILE A 62 -3.23 24.28 3.75
N ASN A 63 -2.12 24.83 4.23
CA ASN A 63 -2.06 25.78 5.35
C ASN A 63 -2.65 27.17 5.01
N VAL A 64 -3.60 27.21 4.11
CA VAL A 64 -4.42 28.39 3.77
C VAL A 64 -5.78 28.37 4.45
N ILE A 65 -6.07 27.29 5.16
CA ILE A 65 -7.33 27.13 5.90
C ILE A 65 -7.18 27.87 7.23
N PRO A 66 -8.09 28.81 7.55
CA PRO A 66 -8.09 29.47 8.85
C PRO A 66 -8.24 28.47 10.01
N GLU A 67 -7.64 28.77 11.15
CA GLU A 67 -7.70 27.87 12.35
C GLU A 67 -9.14 27.57 12.78
N ASN A 68 -10.03 28.53 12.71
CA ASN A 68 -11.46 28.38 13.02
C ASN A 68 -12.20 27.48 11.98
N GLU A 69 -11.58 27.13 10.87
CA GLU A 69 -12.09 26.21 9.85
C GLU A 69 -11.28 24.89 9.79
N SER A 70 -10.51 24.56 10.82
CA SER A 70 -9.64 23.37 10.85
C SER A 70 -10.37 22.06 10.52
N THR A 71 -11.68 21.97 10.76
CA THR A 71 -12.53 20.83 10.40
C THR A 71 -12.84 20.72 8.92
N LYS A 72 -12.46 21.75 8.11
CA LYS A 72 -12.68 21.77 6.65
C LYS A 72 -11.85 20.72 5.92
N PHE A 73 -10.71 20.33 6.44
CA PHE A 73 -9.79 19.37 5.82
C PHE A 73 -9.69 18.09 6.67
N LYS A 74 -9.85 16.92 6.03
CA LYS A 74 -9.82 15.61 6.71
C LYS A 74 -9.17 14.55 5.83
N GLY A 75 -8.52 13.57 6.47
CA GLY A 75 -8.10 12.32 5.81
C GLY A 75 -9.22 11.28 5.85
N ILE A 76 -9.60 10.77 4.70
CA ILE A 76 -10.51 9.62 4.55
C ILE A 76 -9.75 8.54 3.78
N ARG A 77 -9.45 7.43 4.44
CA ARG A 77 -8.72 6.31 3.82
C ARG A 77 -9.54 5.73 2.66
N ASN A 78 -8.90 5.45 1.52
CA ASN A 78 -9.52 4.68 0.44
C ASN A 78 -9.74 3.22 0.86
N GLY A 79 -10.66 2.54 0.19
CA GLY A 79 -10.82 1.10 0.25
C GLY A 79 -10.22 0.39 -0.96
N ILE A 80 -10.18 -0.93 -0.92
CA ILE A 80 -9.94 -1.79 -2.09
C ILE A 80 -11.26 -2.31 -2.63
N ASP A 81 -11.26 -2.65 -3.92
CA ASP A 81 -12.40 -3.29 -4.58
C ASP A 81 -12.37 -4.79 -4.29
N ASN A 82 -13.35 -5.27 -3.52
CA ASN A 82 -13.43 -6.68 -3.17
C ASN A 82 -13.98 -7.57 -4.30
N ASP A 83 -14.56 -7.00 -5.36
CA ASP A 83 -14.97 -7.79 -6.52
C ASP A 83 -13.76 -8.18 -7.37
N ILE A 84 -12.74 -7.30 -7.40
CA ILE A 84 -11.47 -7.55 -8.10
C ILE A 84 -10.48 -8.31 -7.20
N TRP A 85 -10.34 -7.88 -5.93
CA TRP A 85 -9.31 -8.36 -5.02
C TRP A 85 -9.90 -9.31 -3.96
N ASP A 86 -10.34 -10.50 -4.39
CA ASP A 86 -10.86 -11.56 -3.52
C ASP A 86 -10.33 -12.94 -3.88
N PRO A 87 -9.41 -13.51 -3.08
CA PRO A 87 -8.85 -14.84 -3.36
C PRO A 87 -9.90 -15.96 -3.35
N SER A 88 -11.09 -15.75 -2.77
CA SER A 88 -12.17 -16.72 -2.79
C SER A 88 -12.91 -16.79 -4.13
N ASN A 89 -12.76 -15.75 -4.98
CA ASN A 89 -13.41 -15.67 -6.30
C ASN A 89 -12.45 -15.29 -7.44
N ASP A 90 -11.15 -15.32 -7.20
CA ASP A 90 -10.13 -14.92 -8.16
C ASP A 90 -9.89 -15.99 -9.22
N GLU A 91 -10.11 -15.66 -10.50
CA GLU A 91 -9.92 -16.57 -11.63
C GLU A 91 -8.45 -16.80 -12.00
N PHE A 92 -7.53 -15.94 -11.54
CA PHE A 92 -6.10 -16.04 -11.83
C PHE A 92 -5.36 -16.99 -10.89
N LEU A 93 -6.02 -17.49 -9.86
CA LEU A 93 -5.40 -18.37 -8.89
C LEU A 93 -5.58 -19.86 -9.24
N PRO A 94 -4.55 -20.69 -9.02
CA PRO A 94 -4.65 -22.14 -9.24
C PRO A 94 -5.62 -22.82 -8.28
N LEU A 95 -5.80 -22.27 -7.08
CA LEU A 95 -6.75 -22.71 -6.07
C LEU A 95 -7.31 -21.48 -5.37
N ARG A 96 -8.64 -21.33 -5.37
CA ARG A 96 -9.34 -20.27 -4.62
C ARG A 96 -9.35 -20.58 -3.14
N TYR A 97 -9.26 -19.56 -2.30
CA TYR A 97 -9.20 -19.73 -0.85
C TYR A 97 -9.77 -18.54 -0.10
N ASP A 98 -10.15 -18.78 1.13
CA ASP A 98 -10.50 -17.77 2.13
C ASP A 98 -9.53 -17.79 3.32
N TRP A 99 -9.83 -17.04 4.37
CA TRP A 99 -8.98 -16.99 5.56
C TRP A 99 -8.90 -18.32 6.33
N GLN A 100 -9.85 -19.25 6.16
CA GLN A 100 -9.86 -20.58 6.78
C GLN A 100 -8.99 -21.57 6.01
N THR A 101 -8.98 -21.45 4.70
CA THR A 101 -8.25 -22.31 3.76
C THR A 101 -6.97 -21.65 3.21
N CYS A 102 -6.58 -20.48 3.75
CA CYS A 102 -5.47 -19.68 3.24
C CYS A 102 -4.13 -20.42 3.22
N LYS A 103 -3.88 -21.33 4.14
CA LYS A 103 -2.62 -22.10 4.20
C LYS A 103 -2.42 -22.95 2.93
N GLU A 104 -3.47 -23.66 2.52
CA GLU A 104 -3.43 -24.52 1.33
C GLU A 104 -3.44 -23.66 0.05
N GLY A 105 -4.35 -22.69 -0.05
CA GLY A 105 -4.45 -21.82 -1.22
C GLY A 105 -3.16 -21.04 -1.49
N LYS A 106 -2.54 -20.48 -0.46
CA LYS A 106 -1.24 -19.80 -0.57
C LYS A 106 -0.11 -20.74 -0.98
N ARG A 107 -0.13 -21.98 -0.48
CA ARG A 107 0.84 -23.01 -0.87
C ARG A 107 0.79 -23.27 -2.38
N GLU A 108 -0.41 -23.50 -2.92
CA GLU A 108 -0.59 -23.75 -4.35
C GLU A 108 -0.26 -22.49 -5.19
N ALA A 109 -0.67 -21.31 -4.76
CA ALA A 109 -0.33 -20.06 -5.43
C ALA A 109 1.20 -19.81 -5.44
N LYS A 110 1.89 -20.12 -4.34
CA LYS A 110 3.34 -20.02 -4.23
C LYS A 110 4.05 -20.98 -5.19
N LEU A 111 3.62 -22.22 -5.25
CA LEU A 111 4.18 -23.22 -6.17
C LEU A 111 4.00 -22.78 -7.64
N GLU A 112 2.78 -22.33 -7.99
CA GLU A 112 2.48 -21.85 -9.34
C GLU A 112 3.28 -20.61 -9.70
N LEU A 113 3.42 -19.66 -8.77
CA LEU A 113 4.24 -18.45 -8.95
C LEU A 113 5.69 -18.80 -9.27
N LEU A 114 6.30 -19.70 -8.48
CA LEU A 114 7.68 -20.14 -8.71
C LEU A 114 7.84 -20.80 -10.06
N LYS A 115 6.91 -21.68 -10.47
CA LYS A 115 6.90 -22.31 -11.79
C LYS A 115 6.80 -21.29 -12.92
N ARG A 116 5.83 -20.36 -12.82
CA ARG A 116 5.61 -19.30 -13.82
C ARG A 116 6.82 -18.38 -13.96
N MET A 117 7.53 -18.11 -12.87
CA MET A 117 8.77 -17.32 -12.86
C MET A 117 10.02 -18.16 -13.18
N ARG A 118 9.89 -19.46 -13.45
CA ARG A 118 11.00 -20.40 -13.72
C ARG A 118 12.03 -20.44 -12.59
N MET A 119 11.53 -20.43 -11.37
CA MET A 119 12.34 -20.47 -10.15
C MET A 119 12.41 -21.90 -9.59
N ASP A 120 13.40 -22.12 -8.71
CA ASP A 120 13.56 -23.42 -8.04
C ASP A 120 12.39 -23.70 -7.09
N VAL A 121 11.84 -24.90 -7.17
CA VAL A 121 10.71 -25.37 -6.35
C VAL A 121 11.12 -26.41 -5.31
N THR A 122 12.41 -26.75 -5.20
CA THR A 122 12.87 -27.90 -4.37
C THR A 122 12.50 -27.71 -2.89
N ASP A 123 12.72 -26.52 -2.34
CA ASP A 123 12.50 -26.22 -0.91
C ASP A 123 11.44 -25.13 -0.68
N PHE A 124 10.52 -24.95 -1.60
CA PHE A 124 9.62 -23.81 -1.61
C PHE A 124 8.77 -23.66 -0.33
N GLU A 125 8.43 -24.77 0.33
CA GLU A 125 7.62 -24.72 1.55
C GLU A 125 8.40 -24.16 2.75
N SER A 126 9.70 -24.36 2.78
CA SER A 126 10.55 -23.93 3.90
C SER A 126 11.05 -22.48 3.78
N LYS A 127 11.04 -21.92 2.58
CA LYS A 127 11.62 -20.60 2.27
C LYS A 127 10.55 -19.57 1.95
N PRO A 128 10.59 -18.39 2.57
CA PRO A 128 9.61 -17.33 2.25
C PRO A 128 9.84 -16.72 0.88
N ILE A 129 8.75 -16.24 0.26
CA ILE A 129 8.82 -15.29 -0.85
C ILE A 129 8.66 -13.88 -0.28
N VAL A 130 9.68 -13.05 -0.47
CA VAL A 130 9.58 -11.59 -0.30
C VAL A 130 9.23 -11.00 -1.67
N ALA A 131 8.07 -10.34 -1.76
CA ALA A 131 7.59 -9.81 -3.04
C ALA A 131 7.38 -8.29 -3.01
N CYS A 132 7.46 -7.68 -4.18
CA CYS A 132 7.11 -6.28 -4.41
C CYS A 132 6.38 -6.14 -5.75
N VAL A 133 5.24 -5.45 -5.75
CA VAL A 133 4.49 -5.07 -6.97
C VAL A 133 4.31 -3.56 -6.94
N THR A 134 5.00 -2.83 -7.83
CA THR A 134 4.98 -1.37 -7.82
C THR A 134 5.53 -0.76 -9.11
N ARG A 135 5.20 0.51 -9.36
CA ARG A 135 5.95 1.32 -10.31
C ARG A 135 7.33 1.62 -9.72
N LEU A 136 8.38 1.47 -10.51
CA LEU A 136 9.74 1.72 -10.07
C LEU A 136 10.08 3.20 -10.23
N THR A 137 9.73 3.99 -9.22
CA THR A 137 9.98 5.42 -9.12
C THR A 137 10.65 5.75 -7.79
N GLU A 138 11.31 6.89 -7.67
CA GLU A 138 11.95 7.33 -6.42
C GLU A 138 10.96 7.35 -5.24
N GLN A 139 9.71 7.78 -5.50
CA GLN A 139 8.63 7.74 -4.51
C GLN A 139 8.45 6.36 -3.88
N LYS A 140 8.66 5.30 -4.64
CA LYS A 140 8.45 3.91 -4.17
C LYS A 140 9.66 3.32 -3.46
N GLY A 141 10.72 4.14 -3.24
CA GLY A 141 11.89 3.71 -2.50
C GLY A 141 12.74 2.68 -3.24
N VAL A 142 13.09 2.98 -4.51
CA VAL A 142 13.82 2.07 -5.39
C VAL A 142 15.13 1.53 -4.77
N HIS A 143 15.86 2.35 -4.00
CA HIS A 143 17.05 1.93 -3.29
C HIS A 143 16.72 0.92 -2.16
N LEU A 144 15.61 1.12 -1.45
CA LEU A 144 15.13 0.20 -0.41
C LEU A 144 14.67 -1.13 -1.02
N ILE A 145 14.01 -1.10 -2.20
CA ILE A 145 13.63 -2.32 -2.93
C ILE A 145 14.86 -3.11 -3.32
N LYS A 146 15.91 -2.45 -3.85
CA LYS A 146 17.20 -3.09 -4.18
C LYS A 146 17.84 -3.72 -2.95
N LYS A 147 17.84 -3.04 -1.82
CA LYS A 147 18.34 -3.57 -0.53
C LYS A 147 17.51 -4.77 -0.05
N ALA A 148 16.16 -4.67 -0.13
CA ALA A 148 15.29 -5.78 0.25
C ALA A 148 15.56 -7.04 -0.58
N CYS A 149 15.77 -6.88 -1.90
CA CYS A 149 16.13 -7.98 -2.78
C CYS A 149 17.41 -8.69 -2.34
N ARG A 150 18.49 -7.94 -2.19
CA ARG A 150 19.80 -8.51 -1.78
C ARG A 150 19.72 -9.21 -0.43
N TYR A 151 19.14 -8.52 0.56
CA TYR A 151 19.04 -9.06 1.91
C TYR A 151 18.17 -10.32 1.98
N ALA A 152 17.01 -10.34 1.31
CA ALA A 152 16.15 -11.51 1.29
C ALA A 152 16.87 -12.74 0.69
N LEU A 153 17.57 -12.57 -0.42
CA LEU A 153 18.32 -13.63 -1.09
C LEU A 153 19.51 -14.12 -0.25
N GLU A 154 20.25 -13.22 0.38
CA GLU A 154 21.35 -13.57 1.32
C GLU A 154 20.84 -14.40 2.52
N LYS A 155 19.61 -14.14 2.98
CA LYS A 155 18.97 -14.90 4.06
C LYS A 155 18.28 -16.18 3.59
N GLY A 156 18.41 -16.56 2.31
CA GLY A 156 17.88 -17.80 1.76
C GLY A 156 16.40 -17.75 1.40
N ALA A 157 15.79 -16.59 1.38
CA ALA A 157 14.44 -16.38 0.87
C ALA A 157 14.41 -16.39 -0.67
N TYR A 158 13.22 -16.43 -1.23
CA TYR A 158 12.98 -16.01 -2.62
C TYR A 158 12.68 -14.53 -2.69
N PHE A 159 12.97 -13.91 -3.85
CA PHE A 159 12.56 -12.54 -4.12
C PHE A 159 11.82 -12.44 -5.46
N VAL A 160 10.65 -11.77 -5.46
CA VAL A 160 9.85 -11.56 -6.67
C VAL A 160 9.51 -10.09 -6.81
N LEU A 161 9.80 -9.53 -7.99
CA LEU A 161 9.47 -8.15 -8.35
C LEU A 161 8.64 -8.10 -9.62
N LEU A 162 7.47 -7.48 -9.55
CA LEU A 162 6.68 -7.05 -10.69
C LEU A 162 6.62 -5.51 -10.69
N GLY A 163 7.13 -4.87 -11.74
CA GLY A 163 7.06 -3.43 -11.81
C GLY A 163 7.72 -2.85 -13.05
N SER A 164 7.20 -1.72 -13.53
CA SER A 164 7.76 -0.96 -14.64
C SER A 164 8.39 0.33 -14.17
N ALA A 165 9.49 0.74 -14.81
CA ALA A 165 10.16 2.00 -14.58
C ALA A 165 9.85 2.95 -15.74
N PRO A 166 9.32 4.16 -15.49
CA PRO A 166 9.16 5.18 -16.53
C PRO A 166 10.49 5.90 -16.87
N ASP A 167 11.49 5.77 -16.01
CA ASP A 167 12.82 6.37 -16.14
C ASP A 167 13.82 5.29 -16.58
N ASP A 168 14.50 5.50 -17.71
CA ASP A 168 15.43 4.54 -18.30
C ASP A 168 16.63 4.24 -17.38
N ARG A 169 17.08 5.20 -16.58
CA ARG A 169 18.15 4.98 -15.59
C ARG A 169 17.70 3.96 -14.55
N ILE A 170 16.49 4.13 -14.00
CA ILE A 170 15.94 3.18 -13.03
C ILE A 170 15.69 1.83 -13.68
N ALA A 171 15.18 1.81 -14.92
CA ALA A 171 14.98 0.57 -15.67
C ALA A 171 16.28 -0.22 -15.84
N ASN A 172 17.35 0.46 -16.28
CA ASN A 172 18.68 -0.14 -16.45
C ASN A 172 19.26 -0.62 -15.11
N ASP A 173 19.11 0.14 -14.04
CA ASP A 173 19.55 -0.24 -12.70
C ASP A 173 18.90 -1.54 -12.22
N PHE A 174 17.59 -1.69 -12.43
CA PHE A 174 16.88 -2.92 -12.07
C PHE A 174 17.16 -4.08 -13.01
N ALA A 175 17.41 -3.84 -14.29
CA ALA A 175 17.88 -4.88 -15.21
C ALA A 175 19.25 -5.42 -14.79
N ASN A 176 20.18 -4.53 -14.41
CA ASN A 176 21.49 -4.92 -13.88
C ASN A 176 21.37 -5.70 -12.56
N LEU A 177 20.54 -5.23 -11.62
CA LEU A 177 20.24 -5.96 -10.39
C LEU A 177 19.69 -7.37 -10.69
N ALA A 178 18.76 -7.49 -11.63
CA ALA A 178 18.17 -8.78 -11.98
C ALA A 178 19.22 -9.75 -12.53
N ASN A 179 20.13 -9.29 -13.38
CA ASN A 179 21.23 -10.10 -13.94
C ASN A 179 22.22 -10.52 -12.83
N GLU A 180 22.60 -9.59 -11.97
CA GLU A 180 23.48 -9.84 -10.82
C GLU A 180 22.86 -10.90 -9.90
N MET A 181 21.62 -10.71 -9.45
CA MET A 181 20.97 -11.60 -8.49
C MET A 181 20.67 -12.98 -9.09
N LYS A 182 20.29 -13.08 -10.36
CA LYS A 182 20.11 -14.37 -11.04
C LYS A 182 21.40 -15.16 -11.16
N SER A 183 22.54 -14.47 -11.32
CA SER A 183 23.86 -15.11 -11.36
C SER A 183 24.31 -15.59 -9.97
N GLN A 184 24.13 -14.77 -8.93
CA GLN A 184 24.55 -15.08 -7.55
C GLN A 184 23.60 -16.07 -6.85
N HIS A 185 22.32 -16.03 -7.17
CA HIS A 185 21.25 -16.82 -6.54
C HIS A 185 20.38 -17.52 -7.60
N PRO A 186 20.92 -18.48 -8.37
CA PRO A 186 20.18 -19.13 -9.46
C PRO A 186 18.90 -19.78 -8.95
N GLY A 187 17.80 -19.54 -9.67
CA GLY A 187 16.46 -20.05 -9.31
C GLY A 187 15.80 -19.43 -8.09
N ARG A 188 16.39 -18.37 -7.49
CA ARG A 188 15.86 -17.79 -6.24
C ARG A 188 15.17 -16.45 -6.42
N CYS A 189 15.28 -15.81 -7.59
CA CYS A 189 14.67 -14.52 -7.84
C CYS A 189 13.97 -14.47 -9.19
N GLY A 190 12.83 -13.75 -9.22
CA GLY A 190 12.03 -13.49 -10.39
C GLY A 190 11.78 -11.98 -10.56
N PHE A 191 12.05 -11.48 -11.77
CA PHE A 191 11.83 -10.07 -12.11
C PHE A 191 11.00 -9.98 -13.38
N PHE A 192 9.94 -9.15 -13.35
CA PHE A 192 9.08 -8.88 -14.49
C PHE A 192 8.84 -7.37 -14.60
N PHE A 193 9.29 -6.77 -15.71
CA PHE A 193 9.37 -5.30 -15.87
C PHE A 193 8.25 -4.72 -16.74
N SER A 194 7.11 -5.37 -16.82
CA SER A 194 5.93 -4.85 -17.51
C SER A 194 4.67 -5.06 -16.68
N TYR A 195 3.57 -4.43 -17.10
CA TYR A 195 2.28 -4.67 -16.46
C TYR A 195 1.78 -6.08 -16.82
N ASP A 196 1.39 -6.83 -15.80
CA ASP A 196 0.78 -8.17 -15.94
C ASP A 196 -0.18 -8.36 -14.74
N GLU A 197 -1.46 -8.16 -15.00
CA GLU A 197 -2.50 -8.25 -13.98
C GLU A 197 -2.63 -9.67 -13.41
N PRO A 198 -2.77 -10.74 -14.23
CA PRO A 198 -2.83 -12.10 -13.71
C PRO A 198 -1.61 -12.50 -12.88
N LEU A 199 -0.41 -12.02 -13.26
CA LEU A 199 0.80 -12.26 -12.48
C LEU A 199 0.76 -11.49 -11.15
N SER A 200 0.19 -10.28 -11.11
CA SER A 200 0.08 -9.52 -9.89
C SER A 200 -0.78 -10.23 -8.85
N HIS A 201 -1.94 -10.77 -9.23
CA HIS A 201 -2.81 -11.58 -8.38
C HIS A 201 -2.08 -12.80 -7.81
N LEU A 202 -1.38 -13.51 -8.68
CA LEU A 202 -0.60 -14.68 -8.28
C LEU A 202 0.55 -14.31 -7.32
N ILE A 203 1.20 -13.14 -7.50
CA ILE A 203 2.23 -12.65 -6.58
C ILE A 203 1.63 -12.32 -5.22
N TYR A 204 0.49 -11.61 -5.15
CA TYR A 204 -0.19 -11.35 -3.87
C TYR A 204 -0.55 -12.64 -3.13
N ALA A 205 -1.06 -13.64 -3.86
CA ALA A 205 -1.42 -14.92 -3.27
C ALA A 205 -0.21 -15.75 -2.83
N GLY A 206 0.85 -15.80 -3.65
CA GLY A 206 2.02 -16.65 -3.41
C GLY A 206 3.05 -16.05 -2.45
N ALA A 207 3.07 -14.74 -2.26
CA ALA A 207 4.03 -14.06 -1.37
C ALA A 207 3.75 -14.36 0.10
N ASP A 208 4.81 -14.54 0.90
CA ASP A 208 4.74 -14.63 2.35
C ASP A 208 4.89 -13.24 2.99
N ILE A 209 5.84 -12.46 2.52
CA ILE A 209 6.14 -11.09 2.97
C ILE A 209 6.01 -10.16 1.77
N PHE A 210 5.23 -9.09 1.92
CA PHE A 210 4.98 -8.14 0.85
C PHE A 210 5.59 -6.78 1.18
N CYS A 211 6.62 -6.37 0.43
CA CYS A 211 7.44 -5.20 0.72
C CYS A 211 6.90 -3.95 0.03
N VAL A 212 6.59 -2.90 0.81
CA VAL A 212 6.11 -1.60 0.32
C VAL A 212 6.92 -0.46 0.99
N PRO A 213 8.18 -0.25 0.56
CA PRO A 213 9.09 0.67 1.23
C PRO A 213 9.00 2.10 0.67
N SER A 214 7.80 2.58 0.38
CA SER A 214 7.58 3.90 -0.22
C SER A 214 8.12 5.02 0.63
N ILE A 215 8.79 6.01 0.02
CA ILE A 215 9.29 7.21 0.68
C ILE A 215 8.12 8.09 1.15
N PHE A 216 7.09 8.20 0.35
CA PHE A 216 5.80 8.72 0.79
C PHE A 216 4.67 7.95 0.09
N GLU A 217 3.57 7.72 0.81
CA GLU A 217 2.44 6.94 0.30
C GLU A 217 1.13 7.53 0.80
N PRO A 218 0.46 8.40 0.02
CA PRO A 218 -0.78 9.05 0.46
C PRO A 218 -1.83 8.10 1.01
N CYS A 219 -2.10 7.02 0.33
CA CYS A 219 -2.99 5.96 0.80
C CYS A 219 -2.32 4.60 0.85
N GLY A 220 -1.76 4.15 -0.29
CA GLY A 220 -1.34 2.78 -0.51
C GLY A 220 -2.54 1.82 -0.57
N LEU A 221 -2.68 1.14 -1.71
CA LEU A 221 -3.65 0.05 -1.86
C LEU A 221 -2.95 -1.31 -1.75
N THR A 222 -1.71 -1.34 -2.19
CA THR A 222 -0.88 -2.54 -2.32
C THR A 222 -0.79 -3.36 -1.03
N GLN A 223 -0.59 -2.72 0.14
CA GLN A 223 -0.53 -3.42 1.42
C GLN A 223 -1.90 -3.98 1.85
N MET A 224 -2.99 -3.30 1.51
CA MET A 224 -4.34 -3.78 1.80
C MET A 224 -4.69 -4.98 0.92
N ILE A 225 -4.33 -4.94 -0.36
CA ILE A 225 -4.46 -6.07 -1.29
C ILE A 225 -3.59 -7.23 -0.79
N ALA A 226 -2.33 -6.99 -0.40
CA ALA A 226 -1.46 -8.02 0.14
C ALA A 226 -2.10 -8.72 1.36
N MET A 227 -2.64 -7.96 2.31
CA MET A 227 -3.36 -8.52 3.46
C MET A 227 -4.60 -9.31 3.05
N ARG A 228 -5.37 -8.84 2.07
CA ARG A 228 -6.54 -9.54 1.56
C ARG A 228 -6.19 -10.93 0.99
N TYR A 229 -5.00 -11.07 0.41
CA TYR A 229 -4.46 -12.34 -0.11
C TYR A 229 -3.61 -13.10 0.92
N GLY A 230 -3.56 -12.64 2.17
CA GLY A 230 -2.79 -13.28 3.24
C GLY A 230 -1.26 -13.13 3.10
N ALA A 231 -0.77 -12.19 2.31
CA ALA A 231 0.63 -11.80 2.36
C ALA A 231 0.85 -10.78 3.49
N VAL A 232 1.92 -10.98 4.27
CA VAL A 232 2.22 -10.13 5.43
C VAL A 232 2.96 -8.87 4.96
N PRO A 233 2.39 -7.66 5.12
CA PRO A 233 3.03 -6.44 4.66
C PRO A 233 4.24 -6.08 5.52
N LEU A 234 5.31 -5.63 4.85
CA LEU A 234 6.47 -4.97 5.44
C LEU A 234 6.59 -3.59 4.80
N VAL A 235 6.35 -2.54 5.57
CA VAL A 235 6.17 -1.20 5.02
C VAL A 235 7.01 -0.15 5.72
N ARG A 236 7.32 0.95 5.01
CA ARG A 236 7.76 2.17 5.67
C ARG A 236 6.55 2.88 6.28
N ARG A 237 6.70 3.38 7.50
CA ARG A 237 5.61 3.97 8.30
C ARG A 237 5.33 5.42 7.89
N THR A 238 4.66 5.62 6.74
CA THR A 238 4.26 6.92 6.19
C THR A 238 2.85 6.87 5.63
N GLY A 239 2.14 7.98 5.67
CA GLY A 239 0.80 8.15 5.10
C GLY A 239 -0.15 6.99 5.41
N GLY A 240 -0.84 6.50 4.38
CA GLY A 240 -1.80 5.39 4.52
C GLY A 240 -1.17 4.05 4.90
N LEU A 241 0.14 3.85 4.69
CA LEU A 241 0.82 2.65 5.18
C LEU A 241 0.83 2.62 6.71
N ARG A 242 1.08 3.77 7.36
CA ARG A 242 0.99 3.89 8.81
C ARG A 242 -0.42 3.64 9.32
N ASP A 243 -1.45 4.03 8.57
CA ASP A 243 -2.85 3.89 8.98
C ASP A 243 -3.37 2.45 8.88
N THR A 244 -2.69 1.59 8.10
CA THR A 244 -3.18 0.25 7.76
C THR A 244 -2.30 -0.89 8.27
N VAL A 245 -1.00 -0.66 8.49
CA VAL A 245 -0.06 -1.69 8.96
C VAL A 245 0.34 -1.43 10.40
N PHE A 246 0.07 -2.41 11.24
CA PHE A 246 0.37 -2.43 12.67
C PHE A 246 1.42 -3.49 12.94
N ASP A 247 2.59 -3.05 13.35
CA ASP A 247 3.75 -3.93 13.57
C ASP A 247 3.52 -4.87 14.77
N VAL A 248 3.85 -6.14 14.58
CA VAL A 248 3.63 -7.20 15.58
C VAL A 248 4.44 -7.01 16.87
N GLN A 249 5.54 -6.28 16.81
CA GLN A 249 6.44 -6.04 17.95
C GLN A 249 6.37 -4.58 18.44
N LEU A 250 6.16 -3.63 17.53
CA LEU A 250 6.30 -2.20 17.82
C LEU A 250 4.95 -1.48 18.05
N ASP A 251 3.83 -2.02 17.53
CA ASP A 251 2.54 -1.33 17.51
C ASP A 251 1.36 -2.03 18.25
N PRO A 252 1.53 -2.94 19.23
CA PRO A 252 0.37 -3.61 19.83
C PRO A 252 -0.62 -2.65 20.47
N ALA A 253 -0.13 -1.63 21.20
CA ALA A 253 -0.98 -0.63 21.83
C ALA A 253 -1.71 0.25 20.81
N ARG A 254 -1.02 0.63 19.70
CA ARG A 254 -1.62 1.39 18.61
C ARG A 254 -2.68 0.56 17.87
N ALA A 255 -2.42 -0.70 17.57
CA ALA A 255 -3.40 -1.60 16.96
C ALA A 255 -4.67 -1.68 17.84
N ALA A 256 -4.51 -1.92 19.14
CA ALA A 256 -5.62 -2.00 20.09
C ALA A 256 -6.46 -0.70 20.15
N SER A 257 -5.81 0.49 20.11
CA SER A 257 -6.52 1.78 20.12
C SER A 257 -7.37 2.00 18.86
N TYR A 258 -7.06 1.32 17.75
CA TYR A 258 -7.85 1.32 16.52
C TYR A 258 -8.85 0.14 16.44
N GLY A 259 -8.95 -0.68 17.49
CA GLY A 259 -9.76 -1.91 17.45
C GLY A 259 -9.26 -2.93 16.41
N LYS A 260 -7.96 -2.92 16.14
CA LYS A 260 -7.31 -3.78 15.15
C LYS A 260 -6.32 -4.74 15.81
N SER A 261 -5.97 -5.81 15.12
CA SER A 261 -4.85 -6.67 15.46
C SER A 261 -3.61 -6.25 14.67
N CYS A 262 -2.42 -6.52 15.22
CA CYS A 262 -1.18 -6.41 14.48
C CYS A 262 -1.21 -7.32 13.25
N ASN A 263 -0.69 -6.85 12.12
CA ASN A 263 -0.89 -7.49 10.82
C ASN A 263 0.34 -7.46 9.92
N GLY A 264 1.48 -6.94 10.40
CA GLY A 264 2.67 -6.83 9.57
C GLY A 264 3.90 -6.32 10.31
N TYR A 265 4.84 -5.81 9.55
CA TYR A 265 6.09 -5.21 10.02
C TYR A 265 6.25 -3.81 9.46
N ASN A 266 6.88 -2.91 10.23
CA ASN A 266 7.17 -1.58 9.74
C ASN A 266 8.54 -1.05 10.20
N PHE A 267 8.97 0.04 9.57
CA PHE A 267 10.16 0.82 9.89
C PHE A 267 9.95 2.30 9.56
N ASP A 268 10.74 3.19 10.15
CA ASP A 268 10.54 4.64 10.02
C ASP A 268 11.48 5.33 9.04
N GLY A 269 12.74 4.96 8.99
CA GLY A 269 13.78 5.66 8.23
C GLY A 269 13.71 5.45 6.72
N GLU A 270 14.65 6.09 6.01
CA GLU A 270 14.79 6.01 4.55
C GLU A 270 16.12 5.36 4.14
N HIS A 271 16.90 4.88 5.12
CA HIS A 271 18.18 4.25 4.87
C HIS A 271 18.04 2.72 4.69
N GLU A 272 18.98 2.14 3.99
CA GLU A 272 19.01 0.69 3.77
C GLU A 272 19.03 -0.14 5.06
N GLN A 273 19.61 0.39 6.13
CA GLN A 273 19.66 -0.25 7.44
C GLN A 273 18.28 -0.37 8.10
N ASP A 274 17.39 0.58 7.83
CA ASP A 274 16.05 0.61 8.42
C ASP A 274 15.18 -0.52 7.86
N ILE A 275 15.17 -0.70 6.54
CA ILE A 275 14.46 -1.83 5.92
C ILE A 275 15.10 -3.17 6.23
N GLU A 276 16.44 -3.22 6.33
CA GLU A 276 17.17 -4.43 6.75
C GLU A 276 16.74 -4.87 8.14
N TYR A 277 16.62 -3.94 9.09
CA TYR A 277 16.13 -4.23 10.44
C TYR A 277 14.73 -4.86 10.43
N ALA A 278 13.80 -4.29 9.64
CA ALA A 278 12.45 -4.85 9.54
C ALA A 278 12.43 -6.23 8.87
N LEU A 279 13.20 -6.41 7.79
CA LEU A 279 13.35 -7.70 7.11
C LEU A 279 13.97 -8.76 8.00
N LYS A 280 14.97 -8.40 8.80
CA LYS A 280 15.59 -9.31 9.79
C LYS A 280 14.55 -9.86 10.76
N ARG A 281 13.66 -9.01 11.28
CA ARG A 281 12.56 -9.42 12.17
C ARG A 281 11.57 -10.32 11.45
N ALA A 282 11.07 -9.90 10.29
CA ALA A 282 10.06 -10.64 9.53
C ALA A 282 10.56 -12.01 9.06
N LEU A 283 11.79 -12.08 8.53
CA LEU A 283 12.39 -13.35 8.11
C LEU A 283 12.74 -14.23 9.30
N GLY A 284 13.22 -13.64 10.41
CA GLY A 284 13.48 -14.37 11.64
C GLY A 284 12.23 -15.04 12.20
N ASP A 285 11.12 -14.30 12.24
CA ASP A 285 9.83 -14.83 12.67
C ASP A 285 9.27 -15.89 11.69
N TYR A 286 9.49 -15.73 10.38
CA TYR A 286 9.07 -16.73 9.39
C TYR A 286 9.85 -18.06 9.52
N PHE A 287 11.15 -17.99 9.73
CA PHE A 287 12.00 -19.19 9.88
C PHE A 287 11.77 -19.90 11.23
N ASP A 288 11.31 -19.18 12.25
CA ASP A 288 10.73 -19.78 13.46
C ASP A 288 9.28 -20.20 13.15
N ARG A 289 9.15 -21.41 12.64
CA ARG A 289 7.87 -21.96 12.15
C ARG A 289 6.80 -22.05 13.21
N GLU A 290 7.17 -22.31 14.45
CA GLU A 290 6.24 -22.36 15.56
C GLU A 290 5.66 -20.97 15.82
N LYS A 291 6.53 -19.98 15.96
CA LYS A 291 6.16 -18.57 16.16
C LYS A 291 5.31 -18.04 15.01
N TRP A 292 5.73 -18.28 13.74
CA TRP A 292 4.96 -17.85 12.56
C TRP A 292 3.55 -18.42 12.53
N ASN A 293 3.41 -19.73 12.82
CA ASN A 293 2.11 -20.38 12.87
C ASN A 293 1.25 -19.86 14.03
N GLN A 294 1.83 -19.57 15.21
CA GLN A 294 1.10 -19.01 16.35
C GLN A 294 0.61 -17.58 16.06
N MET A 295 1.42 -16.73 15.42
CA MET A 295 1.02 -15.39 15.02
C MET A 295 -0.11 -15.39 14.01
N ASN A 296 -0.15 -16.38 13.12
CA ASN A 296 -1.18 -16.59 12.08
C ASN A 296 -1.49 -15.29 11.29
N LEU A 297 -0.48 -14.48 11.00
CA LEU A 297 -0.62 -13.18 10.36
C LEU A 297 -1.37 -13.21 9.01
N PRO A 298 -1.18 -14.24 8.15
CA PRO A 298 -1.95 -14.36 6.92
C PRO A 298 -3.46 -14.32 7.17
N SER A 299 -3.96 -15.18 8.05
CA SER A 299 -5.39 -15.22 8.39
C SER A 299 -5.87 -13.94 9.09
N VAL A 300 -5.03 -13.34 9.97
CA VAL A 300 -5.34 -12.06 10.63
C VAL A 300 -5.53 -10.95 9.61
N GLY A 301 -4.61 -10.83 8.64
CA GLY A 301 -4.69 -9.82 7.57
C GLY A 301 -5.95 -9.97 6.73
N MET A 302 -6.27 -11.21 6.31
CA MET A 302 -7.44 -11.51 5.47
C MET A 302 -8.79 -11.20 6.14
N ARG A 303 -8.86 -11.27 7.47
CA ARG A 303 -10.10 -10.97 8.23
C ARG A 303 -10.31 -9.48 8.47
N GLN A 304 -9.32 -8.64 8.24
CA GLN A 304 -9.46 -7.20 8.38
C GLN A 304 -10.18 -6.62 7.16
N ASP A 305 -11.23 -5.84 7.40
CA ASP A 305 -11.98 -5.18 6.33
C ASP A 305 -11.25 -3.91 5.85
N TRP A 306 -10.80 -3.95 4.60
CA TRP A 306 -10.19 -2.84 3.88
C TRP A 306 -11.04 -2.39 2.69
N SER A 307 -12.32 -2.80 2.59
CA SER A 307 -13.25 -2.42 1.54
C SER A 307 -13.59 -0.93 1.55
N TRP A 308 -14.36 -0.53 0.55
CA TRP A 308 -14.94 0.81 0.45
C TRP A 308 -16.14 1.03 1.39
N THR A 309 -16.63 0.04 2.14
CA THR A 309 -17.82 0.19 3.00
C THR A 309 -17.68 1.35 3.99
N ALA A 310 -16.72 1.29 4.89
CA ALA A 310 -16.53 2.36 5.87
C ALA A 310 -16.04 3.70 5.27
N PRO A 311 -15.12 3.73 4.27
CA PRO A 311 -14.78 4.99 3.61
C PRO A 311 -15.96 5.67 2.92
N SER A 312 -16.82 4.93 2.21
CA SER A 312 -17.97 5.51 1.51
C SER A 312 -18.96 6.19 2.45
N GLU A 313 -19.23 5.61 3.63
CA GLU A 313 -20.06 6.24 4.66
C GLU A 313 -19.50 7.60 5.09
N ARG A 314 -18.17 7.69 5.30
CA ARG A 314 -17.50 8.94 5.65
C ARG A 314 -17.58 10.00 4.55
N TYR A 315 -17.51 9.59 3.26
CA TYR A 315 -17.71 10.50 2.13
C TYR A 315 -19.17 10.97 2.05
N ILE A 316 -20.14 10.08 2.25
CA ILE A 316 -21.57 10.43 2.27
C ILE A 316 -21.84 11.46 3.38
N ASP A 317 -21.34 11.25 4.60
CA ASP A 317 -21.46 12.19 5.71
C ASP A 317 -20.81 13.54 5.37
N LEU A 318 -19.66 13.55 4.74
CA LEU A 318 -18.99 14.78 4.30
C LEU A 318 -19.83 15.54 3.29
N TYR A 319 -20.42 14.87 2.29
CA TYR A 319 -21.27 15.50 1.27
C TYR A 319 -22.55 16.06 1.86
N TRP A 320 -23.19 15.38 2.81
CA TRP A 320 -24.33 15.90 3.54
C TRP A 320 -23.97 17.12 4.37
N ASN A 321 -22.82 17.11 5.06
CA ASN A 321 -22.33 18.26 5.80
C ASN A 321 -22.03 19.45 4.89
N ALA A 322 -21.42 19.21 3.71
CA ALA A 322 -21.17 20.24 2.72
C ALA A 322 -22.45 20.91 2.26
N ARG A 323 -23.47 20.12 1.93
CA ARG A 323 -24.79 20.62 1.55
C ARG A 323 -25.46 21.45 2.65
N ARG A 324 -25.40 20.97 3.91
CA ARG A 324 -25.96 21.70 5.05
C ARG A 324 -25.26 23.04 5.27
N LYS A 325 -23.92 23.09 5.13
CA LYS A 325 -23.14 24.33 5.27
C LYS A 325 -23.47 25.34 4.16
N ALA A 326 -23.59 24.89 2.91
CA ALA A 326 -23.97 25.75 1.80
C ALA A 326 -25.39 26.33 1.96
N ASN A 327 -26.38 25.56 2.43
CA ASN A 327 -27.74 26.02 2.66
C ASN A 327 -27.86 27.03 3.81
N ARG A 328 -26.93 27.06 4.77
CA ARG A 328 -26.92 28.02 5.88
C ARG A 328 -26.31 29.38 5.50
N GLN A 329 -25.68 29.47 4.37
CA GLN A 329 -25.09 30.70 3.82
C GLN A 329 -26.05 31.45 2.88
N GLN A 330 -27.24 30.92 2.70
CA GLN A 330 -28.40 31.56 2.07
C GLN A 330 -29.22 32.35 3.10
#